data_bfa839215762013b5fd2b6d5128849c9
#
_entry.id   bfa839215762013b5fd2b6d5128849c9
#
_cell.length_a   1.000
_cell.length_b   1.000
_cell.length_c   1.000
_cell.angle_alpha   90.00
_cell.angle_beta   90.00
_cell.angle_gamma   90.00
#
_symmetry.space_group_name_H-M   'P 1'
#
loop_
_entity.id
_entity.type
_entity.pdbx_description
1 polymer ?
#
loop_
_entity_poly.entity_id
_entity_poly.type
_entity_poly.pdbx_seq_one_letter_code
_entity_poly.pdbx_strand_id
1 'polypeptide(L)'
;MNAPLTRAAPRNLSRWITWSLFALVLLVAPFVFSSSLGLTILCQIGIAIIACLSYNMLLGQGGMLSFGHAVYSGLGSYLAIHALNAAGGGQFPIPVSLIPLVGGLAGLGFAILFGYVSTKKSGTTFAMITLGLGELVFAMSLMVPEFFGGEGGISSNRMVGEPFMGITYGPARQIYYLIAVYTFVCVAAMYAFTRTPLGRMLNAVRDNAERVEFVGYNAQHVRYLAFIIAGFFAGISGGLAALNFEIVTAEVVGAGRSGAYLLFTFLGGATFFFGPIIGAILMVLAFVLFSELTKAWLLYLGLIFMFMVMYAPGGIASLIMMNLRVASFGRWRELLPRYALLLITGLIALLGSSALIEMIYHRQLESGGGTSLRFLGQDLDVGNIMHWAVATLVTVVGIALFEWARRGFAAHWGRIQEFIEQQIKQRETEA
;
A
#
# COMPACT_ATOMS: atom_id res chain seq x y z
N MET A 1 16.09 -47.21 -11.04
CA MET A 1 16.96 -46.09 -11.44
C MET A 1 16.59 -44.92 -10.53
N ASN A 2 17.44 -44.66 -9.51
CA ASN A 2 17.19 -43.64 -8.51
C ASN A 2 17.36 -42.23 -9.10
N ALA A 3 16.26 -41.49 -9.24
CA ALA A 3 16.35 -40.07 -9.54
C ALA A 3 17.07 -39.39 -8.38
N PRO A 4 18.03 -38.48 -8.63
CA PRO A 4 18.71 -37.78 -7.55
C PRO A 4 17.69 -36.91 -6.84
N LEU A 5 17.54 -37.15 -5.53
CA LEU A 5 16.87 -36.21 -4.61
C LEU A 5 17.56 -34.86 -4.77
N THR A 6 16.90 -33.93 -5.48
CA THR A 6 17.34 -32.54 -5.51
C THR A 6 17.37 -32.05 -4.07
N ARG A 7 18.57 -31.94 -3.50
CA ARG A 7 18.79 -31.35 -2.17
C ARG A 7 18.07 -30.00 -2.17
N ALA A 8 16.95 -29.93 -1.46
CA ALA A 8 16.32 -28.66 -1.18
C ALA A 8 17.38 -27.74 -0.55
N ALA A 9 17.68 -26.63 -1.20
CA ALA A 9 18.62 -25.65 -0.66
C ALA A 9 18.20 -25.34 0.79
N PRO A 10 19.16 -25.29 1.72
CA PRO A 10 18.82 -25.10 3.12
C PRO A 10 17.93 -23.87 3.27
N ARG A 11 16.79 -24.02 3.93
CA ARG A 11 15.75 -22.98 4.10
C ARG A 11 16.30 -21.60 4.50
N ASN A 12 17.48 -21.58 5.11
CA ASN A 12 18.18 -20.36 5.53
C ASN A 12 18.82 -19.61 4.34
N LEU A 13 19.34 -20.29 3.34
CA LEU A 13 19.98 -19.66 2.18
C LEU A 13 18.99 -18.83 1.37
N SER A 14 17.80 -19.36 1.09
CA SER A 14 16.74 -18.63 0.39
C SER A 14 16.33 -17.34 1.11
N ARG A 15 16.24 -17.38 2.44
CA ARG A 15 15.94 -16.18 3.25
C ARG A 15 17.05 -15.14 3.15
N TRP A 16 18.30 -15.55 3.31
CA TRP A 16 19.44 -14.65 3.21
C TRP A 16 19.52 -13.99 1.84
N ILE A 17 19.26 -14.76 0.76
CA ILE A 17 19.22 -14.23 -0.59
C ILE A 17 18.13 -13.16 -0.73
N THR A 18 16.91 -13.42 -0.23
CA THR A 18 15.80 -12.46 -0.31
C THR A 18 16.11 -11.17 0.43
N TRP A 19 16.63 -11.24 1.66
CA TRP A 19 16.97 -10.06 2.45
C TRP A 19 18.15 -9.28 1.87
N SER A 20 19.18 -9.99 1.37
CA SER A 20 20.32 -9.37 0.70
C SER A 20 19.89 -8.68 -0.60
N LEU A 21 18.99 -9.30 -1.37
CA LEU A 21 18.44 -8.70 -2.59
C LEU A 21 17.62 -7.45 -2.25
N PHE A 22 16.79 -7.48 -1.21
CA PHE A 22 16.02 -6.33 -0.77
C PHE A 22 16.94 -5.18 -0.33
N ALA A 23 17.97 -5.47 0.48
CA ALA A 23 18.96 -4.48 0.87
C ALA A 23 19.71 -3.90 -0.33
N LEU A 24 20.11 -4.76 -1.29
CA LEU A 24 20.79 -4.35 -2.51
C LEU A 24 19.92 -3.42 -3.37
N VAL A 25 18.64 -3.74 -3.52
CA VAL A 25 17.70 -2.88 -4.25
C VAL A 25 17.60 -1.51 -3.59
N LEU A 26 17.44 -1.42 -2.27
CA LEU A 26 17.39 -0.15 -1.55
C LEU A 26 18.73 0.65 -1.69
N LEU A 27 19.85 -0.03 -1.73
CA LEU A 27 21.17 0.62 -1.84
C LEU A 27 21.43 1.14 -3.27
N VAL A 28 21.04 0.39 -4.29
CA VAL A 28 21.33 0.69 -5.70
C VAL A 28 20.30 1.62 -6.34
N ALA A 29 19.06 1.65 -5.84
CA ALA A 29 17.96 2.44 -6.43
C ALA A 29 18.32 3.91 -6.71
N PRO A 30 18.99 4.69 -5.83
CA PRO A 30 19.33 6.09 -6.08
C PRO A 30 20.41 6.31 -7.15
N PHE A 31 21.14 5.25 -7.53
CA PHE A 31 22.08 5.32 -8.66
C PHE A 31 21.36 5.11 -10.00
N VAL A 32 20.31 4.31 -10.02
CA VAL A 32 19.47 4.07 -11.21
C VAL A 32 18.54 5.27 -11.45
N PHE A 33 17.89 5.78 -10.39
CA PHE A 33 16.96 6.89 -10.43
C PHE A 33 17.60 8.13 -9.79
N SER A 34 18.58 8.72 -10.47
CA SER A 34 19.36 9.86 -9.94
C SER A 34 18.68 11.21 -10.08
N SER A 35 17.54 11.30 -10.80
CA SER A 35 16.78 12.54 -10.95
C SER A 35 16.15 12.98 -9.62
N SER A 36 15.94 14.29 -9.44
CA SER A 36 15.29 14.82 -8.23
C SER A 36 13.90 14.20 -8.00
N LEU A 37 13.10 14.11 -9.07
CA LEU A 37 11.78 13.47 -9.04
C LEU A 37 11.89 11.98 -8.69
N GLY A 38 12.85 11.26 -9.27
CA GLY A 38 13.08 9.85 -8.99
C GLY A 38 13.43 9.60 -7.52
N LEU A 39 14.31 10.41 -6.94
CA LEU A 39 14.66 10.33 -5.52
C LEU A 39 13.46 10.62 -4.61
N THR A 40 12.63 11.61 -4.97
CA THR A 40 11.41 11.95 -4.21
C THR A 40 10.43 10.78 -4.24
N ILE A 41 10.20 10.16 -5.40
CA ILE A 41 9.35 8.98 -5.54
C ILE A 41 9.89 7.81 -4.69
N LEU A 42 11.19 7.55 -4.74
CA LEU A 42 11.81 6.49 -3.94
C LEU A 42 11.66 6.73 -2.43
N CYS A 43 11.81 7.97 -1.96
CA CYS A 43 11.55 8.34 -0.57
C CYS A 43 10.09 8.05 -0.18
N GLN A 44 9.15 8.48 -1.00
CA GLN A 44 7.73 8.24 -0.77
C GLN A 44 7.39 6.75 -0.76
N ILE A 45 7.98 5.96 -1.66
CA ILE A 45 7.81 4.49 -1.69
C ILE A 45 8.30 3.87 -0.37
N GLY A 46 9.47 4.25 0.14
CA GLY A 46 9.98 3.75 1.41
C GLY A 46 9.02 4.04 2.59
N ILE A 47 8.53 5.27 2.69
CA ILE A 47 7.55 5.70 3.69
C ILE A 47 6.24 4.91 3.54
N ALA A 48 5.73 4.78 2.32
CA ALA A 48 4.50 4.07 2.02
C ALA A 48 4.59 2.57 2.33
N ILE A 49 5.74 1.93 2.11
CA ILE A 49 5.98 0.52 2.46
C ILE A 49 5.79 0.31 3.97
N ILE A 50 6.36 1.17 4.81
CA ILE A 50 6.20 1.07 6.27
C ILE A 50 4.73 1.26 6.65
N ALA A 51 4.05 2.28 6.09
CA ALA A 51 2.64 2.55 6.37
C ALA A 51 1.72 1.39 5.95
N CYS A 52 1.85 0.88 4.72
CA CYS A 52 1.03 -0.21 4.22
C CYS A 52 1.30 -1.54 4.95
N LEU A 53 2.56 -1.82 5.31
CA LEU A 53 2.88 -3.01 6.11
C LEU A 53 2.35 -2.89 7.55
N SER A 54 2.44 -1.71 8.18
CA SER A 54 1.84 -1.49 9.50
C SER A 54 0.32 -1.68 9.46
N TYR A 55 -0.33 -1.19 8.40
CA TYR A 55 -1.75 -1.44 8.16
C TYR A 55 -2.04 -2.94 7.97
N ASN A 56 -1.18 -3.65 7.24
CA ASN A 56 -1.32 -5.08 7.00
C ASN A 56 -1.17 -5.94 8.27
N MET A 57 -0.45 -5.47 9.28
CA MET A 57 -0.44 -6.15 10.59
C MET A 57 -1.84 -6.23 11.18
N LEU A 58 -2.68 -5.20 10.97
CA LEU A 58 -4.07 -5.20 11.42
C LEU A 58 -4.96 -5.96 10.46
N LEU A 59 -4.93 -5.64 9.16
CA LEU A 59 -5.83 -6.20 8.16
C LEU A 59 -5.47 -7.66 7.83
N GLY A 60 -4.26 -7.90 7.35
CA GLY A 60 -3.86 -9.20 6.82
C GLY A 60 -3.60 -10.22 7.91
N GLN A 61 -2.96 -9.82 9.01
CA GLN A 61 -2.63 -10.72 10.12
C GLN A 61 -3.79 -10.85 11.13
N GLY A 62 -4.49 -9.74 11.41
CA GLY A 62 -5.50 -9.66 12.47
C GLY A 62 -6.95 -9.66 12.01
N GLY A 63 -7.22 -9.52 10.71
CA GLY A 63 -8.57 -9.37 10.18
C GLY A 63 -9.28 -8.10 10.66
N MET A 64 -8.53 -7.09 11.11
CA MET A 64 -9.03 -5.84 11.66
C MET A 64 -9.00 -4.75 10.60
N LEU A 65 -10.17 -4.38 10.06
CA LEU A 65 -10.32 -3.33 9.08
C LEU A 65 -10.39 -1.97 9.80
N SER A 66 -9.33 -1.17 9.74
CA SER A 66 -9.26 0.15 10.38
C SER A 66 -9.42 1.27 9.36
N PHE A 67 -10.42 2.13 9.53
CA PHE A 67 -10.58 3.35 8.71
C PHE A 67 -9.86 4.58 9.31
N GLY A 68 -9.28 4.46 10.51
CA GLY A 68 -8.55 5.53 11.20
C GLY A 68 -7.05 5.26 11.32
N HIS A 69 -6.44 4.42 10.49
CA HIS A 69 -5.02 4.08 10.65
C HIS A 69 -4.08 5.27 10.41
N ALA A 70 -4.47 6.21 9.54
CA ALA A 70 -3.72 7.42 9.28
C ALA A 70 -3.60 8.34 10.50
N VAL A 71 -4.46 8.19 11.51
CA VAL A 71 -4.33 8.92 12.78
C VAL A 71 -2.98 8.68 13.43
N TYR A 72 -2.51 7.43 13.47
CA TYR A 72 -1.25 7.07 14.12
C TYR A 72 -0.03 7.57 13.35
N SER A 73 -0.08 7.49 12.01
CA SER A 73 0.97 8.06 11.17
C SER A 73 0.94 9.59 11.20
N GLY A 74 -0.25 10.21 11.15
CA GLY A 74 -0.40 11.65 11.17
C GLY A 74 0.00 12.29 12.50
N LEU A 75 -0.46 11.75 13.64
CA LEU A 75 -0.02 12.21 14.97
C LEU A 75 1.48 11.97 15.17
N GLY A 76 2.01 10.87 14.61
CA GLY A 76 3.45 10.63 14.51
C GLY A 76 4.17 11.73 13.74
N SER A 77 3.59 12.17 12.60
CA SER A 77 4.14 13.28 11.81
C SER A 77 4.13 14.59 12.59
N TYR A 78 3.03 14.93 13.28
CA TYR A 78 2.91 16.15 14.06
C TYR A 78 3.92 16.20 15.21
N LEU A 79 4.05 15.13 16.01
CA LEU A 79 5.04 15.11 17.09
C LEU A 79 6.48 15.09 16.54
N ALA A 80 6.72 14.45 15.40
CA ALA A 80 8.03 14.48 14.76
C ALA A 80 8.40 15.90 14.28
N ILE A 81 7.46 16.66 13.68
CA ILE A 81 7.75 18.01 13.22
C ILE A 81 7.94 19.00 14.40
N HIS A 82 7.20 18.83 15.49
CA HIS A 82 7.43 19.58 16.72
C HIS A 82 8.81 19.26 17.33
N ALA A 83 9.19 17.98 17.38
CA ALA A 83 10.52 17.58 17.86
C ALA A 83 11.63 18.14 16.96
N LEU A 84 11.41 18.19 15.65
CA LEU A 84 12.34 18.79 14.71
C LEU A 84 12.50 20.31 14.93
N ASN A 85 11.39 21.03 15.14
CA ASN A 85 11.41 22.45 15.47
C ASN A 85 12.07 22.72 16.82
N ALA A 86 11.83 21.89 17.84
CA ALA A 86 12.48 22.00 19.14
C ALA A 86 14.00 21.71 19.06
N ALA A 87 14.41 20.77 18.23
CA ALA A 87 15.82 20.51 17.96
C ALA A 87 16.48 21.71 17.26
N GLY A 88 15.79 22.33 16.30
CA GLY A 88 16.24 23.54 15.61
C GLY A 88 16.34 24.77 16.53
N GLY A 89 15.45 24.89 17.50
CA GLY A 89 15.48 25.92 18.53
C GLY A 89 16.48 25.69 19.67
N GLY A 90 17.26 24.61 19.62
CA GLY A 90 18.28 24.28 20.65
C GLY A 90 17.68 23.80 21.98
N GLN A 91 16.37 23.60 22.05
CA GLN A 91 15.67 23.16 23.28
C GLN A 91 15.88 21.67 23.57
N PHE A 92 16.06 20.85 22.52
CA PHE A 92 16.26 19.42 22.63
C PHE A 92 17.38 18.95 21.68
N PRO A 93 18.51 18.43 22.15
CA PRO A 93 19.62 17.99 21.32
C PRO A 93 19.37 16.58 20.76
N ILE A 94 18.26 16.39 20.03
CA ILE A 94 17.95 15.11 19.36
C ILE A 94 18.51 15.18 17.93
N PRO A 95 19.36 14.24 17.51
CA PRO A 95 19.82 14.18 16.11
C PRO A 95 18.64 13.89 15.17
N VAL A 96 18.61 14.56 14.02
CA VAL A 96 17.56 14.46 13.01
C VAL A 96 17.27 13.01 12.60
N SER A 97 18.31 12.16 12.61
CA SER A 97 18.19 10.72 12.33
C SER A 97 17.25 9.96 13.28
N LEU A 98 17.02 10.45 14.50
CA LEU A 98 16.15 9.82 15.50
C LEU A 98 14.72 10.40 15.51
N ILE A 99 14.46 11.48 14.80
CA ILE A 99 13.12 12.09 14.71
C ILE A 99 12.03 11.09 14.29
N PRO A 100 12.25 10.17 13.33
CA PRO A 100 11.24 9.16 13.01
C PRO A 100 10.88 8.24 14.17
N LEU A 101 11.79 7.99 15.10
CA LEU A 101 11.48 7.23 16.31
C LEU A 101 10.59 8.01 17.27
N VAL A 102 10.72 9.34 17.34
CA VAL A 102 9.79 10.19 18.09
C VAL A 102 8.38 10.05 17.52
N GLY A 103 8.26 10.09 16.17
CA GLY A 103 7.00 9.79 15.50
C GLY A 103 6.46 8.40 15.83
N GLY A 104 7.34 7.38 15.88
CA GLY A 104 6.99 6.01 16.27
C GLY A 104 6.47 5.93 17.70
N LEU A 105 7.14 6.56 18.66
CA LEU A 105 6.71 6.62 20.07
C LEU A 105 5.38 7.35 20.22
N ALA A 106 5.16 8.41 19.45
CA ALA A 106 3.88 9.10 19.39
C ALA A 106 2.77 8.17 18.89
N GLY A 107 2.98 7.52 17.75
CA GLY A 107 2.04 6.55 17.19
C GLY A 107 1.71 5.41 18.16
N LEU A 108 2.72 4.90 18.88
CA LEU A 108 2.57 3.92 19.94
C LEU A 108 1.70 4.46 21.10
N GLY A 109 1.99 5.67 21.60
CA GLY A 109 1.24 6.28 22.70
C GLY A 109 -0.23 6.48 22.37
N PHE A 110 -0.54 7.02 21.21
CA PHE A 110 -1.93 7.17 20.74
C PHE A 110 -2.59 5.81 20.44
N ALA A 111 -1.83 4.82 19.95
CA ALA A 111 -2.36 3.48 19.77
C ALA A 111 -2.67 2.77 21.10
N ILE A 112 -1.93 3.04 22.17
CA ILE A 112 -2.28 2.59 23.53
C ILE A 112 -3.61 3.20 23.95
N LEU A 113 -3.79 4.51 23.78
CA LEU A 113 -4.98 5.23 24.21
C LEU A 113 -6.22 4.79 23.41
N PHE A 114 -6.17 4.93 22.09
CA PHE A 114 -7.31 4.67 21.22
C PHE A 114 -7.54 3.18 20.98
N GLY A 115 -6.46 2.39 20.95
CA GLY A 115 -6.51 0.94 20.76
C GLY A 115 -7.24 0.22 21.88
N TYR A 116 -7.10 0.68 23.12
CA TYR A 116 -7.84 0.11 24.26
C TYR A 116 -9.35 0.13 24.05
N VAL A 117 -9.88 1.22 23.52
CA VAL A 117 -11.32 1.36 23.23
C VAL A 117 -11.70 0.59 21.97
N SER A 118 -10.93 0.75 20.89
CA SER A 118 -11.26 0.21 19.57
C SER A 118 -11.25 -1.32 19.54
N THR A 119 -10.25 -1.95 20.17
CA THR A 119 -10.05 -3.42 20.10
C THR A 119 -10.99 -4.23 20.99
N LYS A 120 -11.83 -3.56 21.82
CA LYS A 120 -12.91 -4.23 22.58
C LYS A 120 -13.93 -4.89 21.67
N LYS A 121 -14.09 -4.38 20.48
CA LYS A 121 -14.99 -4.91 19.46
C LYS A 121 -14.20 -5.37 18.24
N SER A 122 -14.83 -6.17 17.39
CA SER A 122 -14.24 -6.70 16.15
C SER A 122 -15.20 -6.48 14.98
N GLY A 123 -14.72 -6.77 13.76
CA GLY A 123 -15.51 -6.65 12.54
C GLY A 123 -15.94 -5.22 12.25
N THR A 124 -17.19 -5.04 11.84
CA THR A 124 -17.75 -3.75 11.43
C THR A 124 -17.78 -2.72 12.56
N THR A 125 -18.02 -3.16 13.81
CA THR A 125 -18.00 -2.25 14.98
C THR A 125 -16.63 -1.64 15.21
N PHE A 126 -15.56 -2.44 15.10
CA PHE A 126 -14.18 -1.93 15.18
C PHE A 126 -13.92 -0.91 14.06
N ALA A 127 -14.34 -1.21 12.83
CA ALA A 127 -14.17 -0.32 11.68
C ALA A 127 -14.84 1.04 11.90
N MET A 128 -16.08 1.05 12.42
CA MET A 128 -16.81 2.28 12.71
C MET A 128 -16.20 3.09 13.86
N ILE A 129 -15.71 2.43 14.92
CA ILE A 129 -15.03 3.12 16.02
C ILE A 129 -13.76 3.80 15.50
N THR A 130 -12.96 3.11 14.69
CA THR A 130 -11.73 3.68 14.13
C THR A 130 -11.99 4.80 13.13
N LEU A 131 -13.11 4.75 12.38
CA LEU A 131 -13.55 5.84 11.53
C LEU A 131 -13.91 7.08 12.38
N GLY A 132 -14.75 6.89 13.41
CA GLY A 132 -15.15 8.00 14.31
C GLY A 132 -13.96 8.63 15.01
N LEU A 133 -12.97 7.85 15.45
CA LEU A 133 -11.72 8.36 16.00
C LEU A 133 -10.89 9.13 14.94
N GLY A 134 -10.90 8.66 13.69
CA GLY A 134 -10.25 9.36 12.58
C GLY A 134 -10.83 10.74 12.36
N GLU A 135 -12.16 10.83 12.25
CA GLU A 135 -12.88 12.10 12.08
C GLU A 135 -12.73 13.04 13.30
N LEU A 136 -12.71 12.47 14.51
CA LEU A 136 -12.45 13.24 15.72
C LEU A 136 -11.07 13.94 15.68
N VAL A 137 -10.02 13.18 15.36
CA VAL A 137 -8.65 13.73 15.31
C VAL A 137 -8.49 14.70 14.14
N PHE A 138 -9.13 14.42 13.00
CA PHE A 138 -9.17 15.35 11.88
C PHE A 138 -9.84 16.68 12.24
N ALA A 139 -11.01 16.63 12.88
CA ALA A 139 -11.68 17.84 13.36
C ALA A 139 -10.81 18.60 14.39
N MET A 140 -10.17 17.89 15.34
CA MET A 140 -9.24 18.51 16.29
C MET A 140 -8.06 19.18 15.58
N SER A 141 -7.55 18.60 14.49
CA SER A 141 -6.41 19.17 13.77
C SER A 141 -6.73 20.53 13.11
N LEU A 142 -7.99 20.79 12.82
CA LEU A 142 -8.46 22.08 12.32
C LEU A 142 -8.84 23.06 13.45
N MET A 143 -9.34 22.55 14.59
CA MET A 143 -9.86 23.35 15.69
C MET A 143 -8.78 23.81 16.69
N VAL A 144 -7.61 23.16 16.73
CA VAL A 144 -6.52 23.46 17.65
C VAL A 144 -5.27 23.90 16.88
N PRO A 145 -5.27 25.13 16.31
CA PRO A 145 -4.18 25.59 15.46
C PRO A 145 -2.85 25.74 16.19
N GLU A 146 -2.85 25.93 17.49
CA GLU A 146 -1.64 26.04 18.32
C GLU A 146 -0.78 24.76 18.26
N PHE A 147 -1.41 23.59 18.19
CA PHE A 147 -0.72 22.31 18.12
C PHE A 147 -0.64 21.75 16.69
N PHE A 148 -1.69 21.94 15.89
CA PHE A 148 -1.77 21.33 14.56
C PHE A 148 -1.46 22.30 13.41
N GLY A 149 -1.35 23.62 13.69
CA GLY A 149 -1.12 24.64 12.65
C GLY A 149 -2.37 24.98 11.82
N GLY A 150 -3.53 24.41 12.14
CA GLY A 150 -4.79 24.63 11.41
C GLY A 150 -4.71 24.18 9.94
N GLU A 151 -5.36 24.92 9.03
CA GLU A 151 -5.38 24.63 7.58
C GLU A 151 -4.01 24.76 6.93
N GLY A 152 -3.16 25.69 7.40
CA GLY A 152 -1.82 25.91 6.85
C GLY A 152 -0.80 24.84 7.24
N GLY A 153 -1.12 24.07 8.29
CA GLY A 153 -0.21 23.06 8.83
C GLY A 153 1.01 23.64 9.53
N ILE A 154 1.97 22.78 9.85
CA ILE A 154 3.24 23.15 10.50
C ILE A 154 4.37 22.82 9.53
N SER A 155 5.26 23.81 9.29
CA SER A 155 6.48 23.62 8.54
C SER A 155 7.70 23.54 9.46
N SER A 156 8.76 22.89 8.98
CA SER A 156 10.04 22.79 9.63
C SER A 156 11.15 22.72 8.58
N ASN A 157 12.39 22.76 9.04
CA ASN A 157 13.55 22.56 8.19
C ASN A 157 14.34 21.37 8.74
N ARG A 158 14.59 20.35 7.91
CA ARG A 158 15.38 19.17 8.30
C ARG A 158 16.89 19.42 8.41
N MET A 159 17.36 20.57 7.94
CA MET A 159 18.76 20.95 8.00
C MET A 159 19.14 21.61 9.34
N VAL A 160 18.34 21.40 10.39
CA VAL A 160 18.59 21.95 11.72
C VAL A 160 19.55 21.08 12.54
N GLY A 161 20.26 21.71 13.46
CA GLY A 161 21.22 21.06 14.35
C GLY A 161 22.62 20.93 13.76
N GLU A 162 23.56 20.48 14.61
CA GLU A 162 24.93 20.24 14.15
C GLU A 162 25.01 18.98 13.27
N PRO A 163 25.75 19.03 12.14
CA PRO A 163 25.86 17.89 11.24
C PRO A 163 26.59 16.74 11.96
N PHE A 164 25.88 15.65 12.19
CA PHE A 164 26.49 14.43 12.72
C PHE A 164 27.28 13.74 11.64
N MET A 165 28.62 13.63 11.83
CA MET A 165 29.56 13.05 10.85
C MET A 165 29.47 13.68 9.43
N GLY A 166 29.16 14.96 9.32
CA GLY A 166 29.03 15.68 8.04
C GLY A 166 27.71 15.43 7.28
N ILE A 167 26.73 14.76 7.90
CA ILE A 167 25.42 14.49 7.30
C ILE A 167 24.44 15.58 7.75
N THR A 168 23.97 16.39 6.80
CA THR A 168 23.04 17.51 7.05
C THR A 168 21.60 17.19 6.68
N TYR A 169 21.34 16.06 6.03
CA TYR A 169 20.04 15.66 5.45
C TYR A 169 19.44 16.66 4.45
N GLY A 170 20.19 17.69 4.03
CA GLY A 170 19.77 18.62 2.98
C GLY A 170 19.68 17.94 1.60
N PRO A 171 20.74 17.27 1.13
CA PRO A 171 20.73 16.59 -0.16
C PRO A 171 19.72 15.44 -0.19
N ALA A 172 18.93 15.34 -1.28
CA ALA A 172 17.90 14.32 -1.46
C ALA A 172 18.43 12.88 -1.28
N ARG A 173 19.70 12.62 -1.63
CA ARG A 173 20.30 11.29 -1.42
C ARG A 173 20.50 10.95 0.05
N GLN A 174 20.81 11.92 0.89
CA GLN A 174 21.04 11.68 2.32
C GLN A 174 19.72 11.31 3.03
N ILE A 175 18.63 12.04 2.74
CA ILE A 175 17.32 11.72 3.29
C ILE A 175 16.81 10.39 2.75
N TYR A 176 17.07 10.07 1.46
CA TYR A 176 16.73 8.77 0.91
C TYR A 176 17.39 7.62 1.68
N TYR A 177 18.71 7.68 1.95
CA TYR A 177 19.38 6.61 2.69
C TYR A 177 18.87 6.48 4.12
N LEU A 178 18.51 7.58 4.78
CA LEU A 178 17.86 7.52 6.09
C LEU A 178 16.54 6.73 5.99
N ILE A 179 15.70 7.09 5.03
CA ILE A 179 14.41 6.41 4.79
C ILE A 179 14.65 4.94 4.42
N ALA A 180 15.63 4.63 3.59
CA ALA A 180 15.96 3.27 3.19
C ALA A 180 16.37 2.38 4.37
N VAL A 181 17.19 2.92 5.29
CA VAL A 181 17.59 2.21 6.53
C VAL A 181 16.36 1.94 7.40
N TYR A 182 15.53 2.96 7.65
CA TYR A 182 14.29 2.77 8.41
C TYR A 182 13.34 1.77 7.73
N THR A 183 13.19 1.86 6.41
CA THR A 183 12.37 0.92 5.64
C THR A 183 12.87 -0.51 5.83
N PHE A 184 14.18 -0.74 5.65
CA PHE A 184 14.76 -2.07 5.84
C PHE A 184 14.54 -2.61 7.26
N VAL A 185 14.85 -1.80 8.28
CA VAL A 185 14.71 -2.19 9.68
C VAL A 185 13.25 -2.45 10.05
N CYS A 186 12.32 -1.55 9.66
CA CYS A 186 10.90 -1.71 9.94
C CYS A 186 10.31 -2.93 9.22
N VAL A 187 10.64 -3.16 7.95
CA VAL A 187 10.19 -4.36 7.21
C VAL A 187 10.72 -5.63 7.86
N ALA A 188 11.99 -5.64 8.28
CA ALA A 188 12.59 -6.79 8.98
C ALA A 188 11.91 -7.03 10.34
N ALA A 189 11.65 -5.98 11.12
CA ALA A 189 10.97 -6.07 12.40
C ALA A 189 9.51 -6.55 12.26
N MET A 190 8.74 -6.01 11.30
CA MET A 190 7.37 -6.45 11.01
C MET A 190 7.33 -7.89 10.50
N TYR A 191 8.31 -8.31 9.69
CA TYR A 191 8.45 -9.71 9.30
C TYR A 191 8.78 -10.61 10.49
N ALA A 192 9.71 -10.19 11.36
CA ALA A 192 10.01 -10.91 12.58
C ALA A 192 8.78 -11.06 13.47
N PHE A 193 7.96 -10.00 13.60
CA PHE A 193 6.69 -10.05 14.34
C PHE A 193 5.78 -11.18 13.84
N THR A 194 5.64 -11.38 12.54
CA THR A 194 4.80 -12.48 12.00
C THR A 194 5.27 -13.87 12.43
N ARG A 195 6.52 -14.00 12.88
CA ARG A 195 7.13 -15.24 13.35
C ARG A 195 7.05 -15.42 14.87
N THR A 196 6.72 -14.37 15.61
CA THR A 196 6.54 -14.42 17.07
C THR A 196 5.28 -15.19 17.46
N PRO A 197 5.20 -15.68 18.70
CA PRO A 197 3.97 -16.28 19.23
C PRO A 197 2.76 -15.33 19.10
N LEU A 198 2.95 -14.02 19.37
CA LEU A 198 1.89 -13.02 19.25
C LEU A 198 1.38 -12.88 17.82
N GLY A 199 2.27 -12.83 16.83
CA GLY A 199 1.87 -12.76 15.41
C GLY A 199 1.11 -14.02 14.96
N ARG A 200 1.52 -15.21 15.43
CA ARG A 200 0.78 -16.45 15.14
C ARG A 200 -0.58 -16.50 15.84
N MET A 201 -0.65 -16.03 17.09
CA MET A 201 -1.91 -15.91 17.81
C MET A 201 -2.85 -14.90 17.17
N LEU A 202 -2.34 -13.81 16.63
CA LEU A 202 -3.14 -12.83 15.90
C LEU A 202 -3.81 -13.45 14.66
N ASN A 203 -3.08 -14.28 13.89
CA ASN A 203 -3.66 -15.04 12.78
C ASN A 203 -4.73 -16.05 13.28
N ALA A 204 -4.49 -16.72 14.39
CA ALA A 204 -5.48 -17.63 14.97
C ALA A 204 -6.76 -16.88 15.42
N VAL A 205 -6.63 -15.69 16.01
CA VAL A 205 -7.76 -14.82 16.39
C VAL A 205 -8.53 -14.34 15.15
N ARG A 206 -7.83 -14.05 14.04
CA ARG A 206 -8.47 -13.71 12.76
C ARG A 206 -9.31 -14.86 12.24
N ASP A 207 -8.77 -16.08 12.28
CA ASP A 207 -9.43 -17.25 11.72
C ASP A 207 -10.60 -17.73 12.61
N ASN A 208 -10.43 -17.75 13.93
CA ASN A 208 -11.51 -18.05 14.88
C ASN A 208 -11.15 -17.57 16.30
N ALA A 209 -11.73 -16.45 16.72
CA ALA A 209 -11.48 -15.87 18.04
C ALA A 209 -11.95 -16.76 19.20
N GLU A 210 -13.09 -17.45 19.04
CA GLU A 210 -13.62 -18.31 20.09
C GLU A 210 -12.70 -19.50 20.39
N ARG A 211 -12.12 -20.12 19.35
CA ARG A 211 -11.15 -21.22 19.55
C ARG A 211 -9.92 -20.76 20.34
N VAL A 212 -9.49 -19.51 20.12
CA VAL A 212 -8.34 -18.94 20.84
C VAL A 212 -8.69 -18.72 22.31
N GLU A 213 -9.92 -18.32 22.60
CA GLU A 213 -10.41 -18.17 23.98
C GLU A 213 -10.55 -19.52 24.69
N PHE A 214 -10.98 -20.57 24.01
CA PHE A 214 -11.01 -21.93 24.57
C PHE A 214 -9.63 -22.47 24.96
N VAL A 215 -8.57 -22.01 24.30
CA VAL A 215 -7.18 -22.37 24.64
C VAL A 215 -6.61 -21.48 25.76
N GLY A 216 -7.40 -20.54 26.29
CA GLY A 216 -7.04 -19.69 27.42
C GLY A 216 -6.41 -18.34 27.08
N TYR A 217 -6.40 -17.94 25.80
CA TYR A 217 -5.93 -16.60 25.40
C TYR A 217 -7.07 -15.62 25.28
N ASN A 218 -6.84 -14.39 25.70
CA ASN A 218 -7.80 -13.30 25.51
C ASN A 218 -7.65 -12.68 24.11
N ALA A 219 -8.64 -12.88 23.24
CA ALA A 219 -8.63 -12.41 21.86
C ALA A 219 -8.53 -10.88 21.76
N GLN A 220 -9.17 -10.14 22.69
CA GLN A 220 -9.06 -8.68 22.75
C GLN A 220 -7.61 -8.25 23.06
N HIS A 221 -6.97 -8.89 24.01
CA HIS A 221 -5.60 -8.54 24.41
C HIS A 221 -4.60 -8.76 23.26
N VAL A 222 -4.76 -9.86 22.51
CA VAL A 222 -3.94 -10.15 21.32
C VAL A 222 -4.13 -9.06 20.26
N ARG A 223 -5.38 -8.65 19.97
CA ARG A 223 -5.68 -7.57 19.04
C ARG A 223 -5.10 -6.24 19.49
N TYR A 224 -5.22 -5.94 20.79
CA TYR A 224 -4.72 -4.68 21.37
C TYR A 224 -3.20 -4.57 21.27
N LEU A 225 -2.45 -5.62 21.62
CA LEU A 225 -0.99 -5.60 21.50
C LEU A 225 -0.54 -5.45 20.04
N ALA A 226 -1.19 -6.15 19.11
CA ALA A 226 -0.91 -6.00 17.69
C ALA A 226 -1.21 -4.58 17.18
N PHE A 227 -2.28 -3.97 17.68
CA PHE A 227 -2.69 -2.61 17.35
C PHE A 227 -1.64 -1.57 17.81
N ILE A 228 -1.12 -1.72 19.02
CA ILE A 228 -0.06 -0.85 19.56
C ILE A 228 1.21 -0.94 18.72
N ILE A 229 1.63 -2.16 18.37
CA ILE A 229 2.83 -2.37 17.54
C ILE A 229 2.62 -1.80 16.14
N ALA A 230 1.45 -2.01 15.53
CA ALA A 230 1.12 -1.42 14.24
C ALA A 230 1.14 0.12 14.30
N GLY A 231 0.59 0.72 15.35
CA GLY A 231 0.62 2.16 15.59
C GLY A 231 2.04 2.73 15.70
N PHE A 232 2.96 1.98 16.32
CA PHE A 232 4.37 2.35 16.38
C PHE A 232 5.00 2.46 14.99
N PHE A 233 4.83 1.47 14.13
CA PHE A 233 5.36 1.51 12.76
C PHE A 233 4.66 2.56 11.89
N ALA A 234 3.34 2.74 12.06
CA ALA A 234 2.62 3.84 11.42
C ALA A 234 3.20 5.20 11.82
N GLY A 235 3.49 5.40 13.10
CA GLY A 235 4.12 6.62 13.61
C GLY A 235 5.52 6.86 13.04
N ILE A 236 6.34 5.81 12.87
CA ILE A 236 7.64 5.92 12.18
C ILE A 236 7.44 6.40 10.74
N SER A 237 6.49 5.83 9.99
CA SER A 237 6.22 6.29 8.62
C SER A 237 5.80 7.76 8.58
N GLY A 238 5.03 8.20 9.58
CA GLY A 238 4.66 9.59 9.78
C GLY A 238 5.85 10.49 10.06
N GLY A 239 6.74 10.09 10.96
CA GLY A 239 7.96 10.84 11.27
C GLY A 239 8.91 10.97 10.07
N LEU A 240 9.03 9.92 9.26
CA LEU A 240 9.77 9.96 8.00
C LEU A 240 9.10 10.89 6.97
N ALA A 241 7.77 10.89 6.90
CA ALA A 241 7.01 11.79 6.03
C ALA A 241 7.23 13.26 6.43
N ALA A 242 7.20 13.58 7.74
CA ALA A 242 7.48 14.91 8.25
C ALA A 242 8.88 15.41 7.86
N LEU A 243 9.90 14.55 7.94
CA LEU A 243 11.26 14.87 7.50
C LEU A 243 11.38 15.03 5.98
N ASN A 244 10.64 14.21 5.20
CA ASN A 244 10.74 14.22 3.75
C ASN A 244 10.04 15.44 3.14
N PHE A 245 8.85 15.80 3.65
CA PHE A 245 8.03 16.88 3.13
C PHE A 245 8.27 18.23 3.82
N GLU A 246 8.86 18.23 5.01
CA GLU A 246 9.13 19.42 5.83
C GLU A 246 7.87 20.23 6.18
N ILE A 247 6.69 19.64 5.94
CA ILE A 247 5.37 20.20 6.26
C ILE A 247 4.41 19.07 6.66
N VAL A 248 3.56 19.36 7.63
CA VAL A 248 2.48 18.47 8.09
C VAL A 248 1.19 19.26 8.12
N THR A 249 0.19 18.81 7.35
CA THR A 249 -1.14 19.43 7.24
C THR A 249 -2.20 18.50 7.84
N ALA A 250 -3.42 19.01 8.07
CA ALA A 250 -4.54 18.22 8.61
C ALA A 250 -4.87 16.97 7.76
N GLU A 251 -4.61 16.99 6.46
CA GLU A 251 -4.89 15.87 5.54
C GLU A 251 -4.18 14.57 5.92
N VAL A 252 -3.03 14.64 6.64
CA VAL A 252 -2.28 13.44 7.01
C VAL A 252 -3.01 12.54 8.02
N VAL A 253 -3.97 13.09 8.79
CA VAL A 253 -4.81 12.34 9.73
C VAL A 253 -6.18 11.99 9.16
N GLY A 254 -6.52 12.52 7.97
CA GLY A 254 -7.84 12.41 7.36
C GLY A 254 -8.20 10.99 6.89
N ALA A 255 -9.50 10.76 6.71
CA ALA A 255 -10.05 9.49 6.24
C ALA A 255 -9.54 9.11 4.83
N GLY A 256 -9.27 10.10 3.96
CA GLY A 256 -8.70 9.87 2.63
C GLY A 256 -7.35 9.16 2.68
N ARG A 257 -6.47 9.55 3.61
CA ARG A 257 -5.17 8.90 3.81
C ARG A 257 -5.32 7.48 4.38
N SER A 258 -6.23 7.28 5.34
CA SER A 258 -6.57 5.95 5.86
C SER A 258 -7.14 5.04 4.78
N GLY A 259 -8.01 5.58 3.93
CA GLY A 259 -8.58 4.89 2.78
C GLY A 259 -7.52 4.49 1.75
N ALA A 260 -6.51 5.34 1.51
CA ALA A 260 -5.40 5.01 0.64
C ALA A 260 -4.58 3.83 1.18
N TYR A 261 -4.23 3.82 2.47
CA TYR A 261 -3.52 2.69 3.07
C TYR A 261 -4.31 1.38 2.96
N LEU A 262 -5.62 1.44 3.24
CA LEU A 262 -6.53 0.29 3.07
C LEU A 262 -6.52 -0.21 1.62
N LEU A 263 -6.82 0.68 0.67
CA LEU A 263 -7.01 0.37 -0.74
C LEU A 263 -5.76 -0.28 -1.32
N PHE A 264 -4.60 0.34 -1.11
CA PHE A 264 -3.36 -0.16 -1.70
C PHE A 264 -2.80 -1.39 -0.99
N THR A 265 -3.00 -1.53 0.32
CA THR A 265 -2.67 -2.78 1.03
C THR A 265 -3.51 -3.94 0.51
N PHE A 266 -4.81 -3.71 0.26
CA PHE A 266 -5.71 -4.71 -0.30
C PHE A 266 -5.36 -5.01 -1.77
N LEU A 267 -5.13 -3.98 -2.59
CA LEU A 267 -4.74 -4.11 -3.99
C LEU A 267 -3.42 -4.88 -4.15
N GLY A 268 -2.44 -4.60 -3.29
CA GLY A 268 -1.19 -5.35 -3.25
C GLY A 268 -1.36 -6.79 -2.83
N GLY A 269 -2.29 -7.07 -1.92
CA GLY A 269 -2.66 -8.39 -1.41
C GLY A 269 -2.31 -8.59 0.06
N ALA A 270 -3.29 -8.38 0.93
CA ALA A 270 -3.14 -8.42 2.38
C ALA A 270 -2.79 -9.81 2.95
N THR A 271 -3.06 -10.89 2.21
CA THR A 271 -2.79 -12.26 2.63
C THR A 271 -1.30 -12.61 2.63
N PHE A 272 -0.51 -11.94 1.81
CA PHE A 272 0.93 -12.17 1.68
C PHE A 272 1.72 -11.02 2.28
N PHE A 273 2.79 -11.32 3.03
CA PHE A 273 3.62 -10.28 3.65
C PHE A 273 4.21 -9.28 2.65
N PHE A 274 4.59 -9.74 1.46
CA PHE A 274 5.15 -8.85 0.41
C PHE A 274 4.08 -8.09 -0.39
N GLY A 275 2.79 -8.47 -0.28
CA GLY A 275 1.69 -7.81 -0.99
C GLY A 275 1.62 -6.31 -0.74
N PRO A 276 1.58 -5.84 0.52
CA PRO A 276 1.56 -4.42 0.84
C PRO A 276 2.77 -3.63 0.32
N ILE A 277 3.92 -4.28 0.11
CA ILE A 277 5.09 -3.64 -0.53
C ILE A 277 4.76 -3.29 -1.98
N ILE A 278 4.15 -4.23 -2.73
CA ILE A 278 3.66 -3.97 -4.08
C ILE A 278 2.59 -2.88 -4.06
N GLY A 279 1.65 -2.97 -3.12
CA GLY A 279 0.61 -1.96 -2.92
C GLY A 279 1.18 -0.56 -2.67
N ALA A 280 2.20 -0.44 -1.82
CA ALA A 280 2.85 0.84 -1.53
C ALA A 280 3.53 1.46 -2.76
N ILE A 281 4.19 0.64 -3.58
CA ILE A 281 4.77 1.09 -4.85
C ILE A 281 3.67 1.62 -5.77
N LEU A 282 2.58 0.86 -5.92
CA LEU A 282 1.43 1.28 -6.72
C LEU A 282 0.77 2.54 -6.19
N MET A 283 0.68 2.70 -4.86
CA MET A 283 0.14 3.89 -4.22
C MET A 283 0.90 5.15 -4.66
N VAL A 284 2.22 5.13 -4.54
CA VAL A 284 3.04 6.30 -4.89
C VAL A 284 2.99 6.57 -6.38
N LEU A 285 3.07 5.53 -7.22
CA LEU A 285 2.94 5.70 -8.67
C LEU A 285 1.56 6.24 -9.06
N ALA A 286 0.50 5.78 -8.41
CA ALA A 286 -0.85 6.28 -8.65
C ALA A 286 -1.00 7.75 -8.25
N PHE A 287 -0.53 8.13 -7.07
CA PHE A 287 -0.63 9.52 -6.61
C PHE A 287 0.28 10.50 -7.37
N VAL A 288 1.44 10.06 -7.86
CA VAL A 288 2.39 10.93 -8.55
C VAL A 288 2.17 10.91 -10.05
N LEU A 289 2.14 9.72 -10.69
CA LEU A 289 2.08 9.63 -12.14
C LEU A 289 0.64 9.66 -12.69
N PHE A 290 -0.31 8.99 -12.02
CA PHE A 290 -1.69 8.94 -12.50
C PHE A 290 -2.40 10.30 -12.36
N SER A 291 -2.07 11.05 -11.29
CA SER A 291 -2.63 12.40 -11.09
C SER A 291 -2.14 13.42 -12.13
N GLU A 292 -0.98 13.21 -12.73
CA GLU A 292 -0.48 14.03 -13.84
C GLU A 292 -1.11 13.66 -15.18
N LEU A 293 -1.49 12.39 -15.36
CA LEU A 293 -2.05 11.91 -16.63
C LEU A 293 -3.51 12.31 -16.83
N THR A 294 -4.30 12.34 -15.77
CA THR A 294 -5.74 12.66 -15.84
C THR A 294 -6.25 13.27 -14.54
N LYS A 295 -7.12 14.27 -14.67
CA LYS A 295 -7.81 14.86 -13.51
C LYS A 295 -8.81 13.90 -12.87
N ALA A 296 -9.30 12.90 -13.61
CA ALA A 296 -10.22 11.86 -13.15
C ALA A 296 -9.53 10.67 -12.47
N TRP A 297 -8.25 10.79 -12.11
CA TRP A 297 -7.44 9.67 -11.58
C TRP A 297 -8.04 8.94 -10.37
N LEU A 298 -8.76 9.66 -9.48
CA LEU A 298 -9.45 9.04 -8.34
C LEU A 298 -10.57 8.10 -8.76
N LEU A 299 -11.31 8.45 -9.83
CA LEU A 299 -12.37 7.61 -10.38
C LEU A 299 -11.78 6.32 -10.96
N TYR A 300 -10.68 6.44 -11.74
CA TYR A 300 -9.98 5.27 -12.26
C TYR A 300 -9.47 4.36 -11.15
N LEU A 301 -8.91 4.96 -10.11
CA LEU A 301 -8.40 4.22 -8.95
C LEU A 301 -9.52 3.44 -8.25
N GLY A 302 -10.69 4.08 -8.05
CA GLY A 302 -11.87 3.44 -7.49
C GLY A 302 -12.38 2.29 -8.36
N LEU A 303 -12.41 2.46 -9.68
CA LEU A 303 -12.79 1.40 -10.63
C LEU A 303 -11.82 0.22 -10.60
N ILE A 304 -10.51 0.49 -10.61
CA ILE A 304 -9.47 -0.55 -10.50
C ILE A 304 -9.64 -1.32 -9.19
N PHE A 305 -9.88 -0.62 -8.08
CA PHE A 305 -10.11 -1.26 -6.79
C PHE A 305 -11.36 -2.15 -6.80
N MET A 306 -12.49 -1.65 -7.32
CA MET A 306 -13.73 -2.41 -7.42
C MET A 306 -13.54 -3.67 -8.28
N PHE A 307 -12.85 -3.53 -9.42
CA PHE A 307 -12.53 -4.66 -10.30
C PHE A 307 -11.63 -5.70 -9.59
N MET A 308 -10.60 -5.24 -8.86
CA MET A 308 -9.72 -6.14 -8.12
C MET A 308 -10.44 -6.89 -7.01
N VAL A 309 -11.32 -6.23 -6.27
CA VAL A 309 -12.13 -6.88 -5.21
C VAL A 309 -13.03 -7.97 -5.79
N MET A 310 -13.63 -7.72 -6.96
CA MET A 310 -14.55 -8.68 -7.60
C MET A 310 -13.83 -9.88 -8.24
N TYR A 311 -12.68 -9.65 -8.88
CA TYR A 311 -12.02 -10.68 -9.72
C TYR A 311 -10.73 -11.22 -9.13
N ALA A 312 -10.06 -10.49 -8.25
CA ALA A 312 -8.81 -10.89 -7.62
C ALA A 312 -8.76 -10.52 -6.14
N PRO A 313 -9.63 -11.11 -5.28
CA PRO A 313 -9.75 -10.73 -3.87
C PRO A 313 -8.47 -10.94 -3.06
N GLY A 314 -7.54 -11.75 -3.54
CA GLY A 314 -6.22 -11.91 -2.93
C GLY A 314 -5.18 -10.87 -3.36
N GLY A 315 -5.56 -9.89 -4.20
CA GLY A 315 -4.67 -8.84 -4.69
C GLY A 315 -3.62 -9.33 -5.70
N ILE A 316 -2.74 -8.41 -6.10
CA ILE A 316 -1.67 -8.69 -7.08
C ILE A 316 -0.71 -9.78 -6.59
N ALA A 317 -0.40 -9.81 -5.29
CA ALA A 317 0.47 -10.83 -4.72
C ALA A 317 -0.10 -12.25 -4.92
N SER A 318 -1.42 -12.42 -4.78
CA SER A 318 -2.09 -13.70 -5.04
C SER A 318 -1.98 -14.10 -6.51
N LEU A 319 -2.20 -13.16 -7.44
CA LEU A 319 -2.03 -13.42 -8.88
C LEU A 319 -0.61 -13.83 -9.21
N ILE A 320 0.41 -13.19 -8.64
CA ILE A 320 1.81 -13.58 -8.81
C ILE A 320 2.06 -14.99 -8.29
N MET A 321 1.61 -15.30 -7.07
CA MET A 321 1.81 -16.62 -6.47
C MET A 321 1.11 -17.75 -7.25
N MET A 322 -0.12 -17.49 -7.73
CA MET A 322 -0.85 -18.44 -8.57
C MET A 322 -0.12 -18.71 -9.88
N ASN A 323 0.39 -17.67 -10.54
CA ASN A 323 1.17 -17.81 -11.77
C ASN A 323 2.52 -18.52 -11.54
N LEU A 324 3.21 -18.23 -10.44
CA LEU A 324 4.44 -18.94 -10.07
C LEU A 324 4.17 -20.42 -9.82
N ARG A 325 3.03 -20.78 -9.22
CA ARG A 325 2.61 -22.17 -9.04
C ARG A 325 2.41 -22.86 -10.40
N VAL A 326 1.71 -22.23 -11.33
CA VAL A 326 1.53 -22.78 -12.70
C VAL A 326 2.87 -22.92 -13.42
N ALA A 327 3.77 -21.94 -13.27
CA ALA A 327 5.11 -21.97 -13.84
C ALA A 327 5.96 -23.13 -13.29
N SER A 328 5.86 -23.45 -11.99
CA SER A 328 6.57 -24.57 -11.36
C SER A 328 6.15 -25.95 -11.89
N PHE A 329 4.93 -26.05 -12.45
CA PHE A 329 4.43 -27.25 -13.15
C PHE A 329 4.66 -27.21 -14.67
N GLY A 330 5.41 -26.23 -15.19
CA GLY A 330 5.81 -26.11 -16.60
C GLY A 330 4.70 -25.71 -17.58
N ARG A 331 3.49 -25.34 -17.07
CA ARG A 331 2.31 -25.04 -17.90
C ARG A 331 2.13 -23.57 -18.25
N TRP A 332 3.06 -22.71 -17.87
CA TRP A 332 2.91 -21.26 -18.05
C TRP A 332 2.85 -20.83 -19.52
N ARG A 333 3.55 -21.55 -20.41
CA ARG A 333 3.54 -21.26 -21.84
C ARG A 333 2.16 -21.42 -22.50
N GLU A 334 1.30 -22.28 -21.96
CA GLU A 334 -0.07 -22.49 -22.47
C GLU A 334 -0.98 -21.29 -22.15
N LEU A 335 -0.64 -20.51 -21.10
CA LEU A 335 -1.42 -19.34 -20.69
C LEU A 335 -1.02 -18.06 -21.44
N LEU A 336 0.21 -17.96 -21.96
CA LEU A 336 0.72 -16.76 -22.63
C LEU A 336 -0.20 -16.20 -23.72
N PRO A 337 -0.69 -17.00 -24.71
CA PRO A 337 -1.55 -16.48 -25.76
C PRO A 337 -2.90 -15.99 -25.24
N ARG A 338 -3.39 -16.59 -24.14
CA ARG A 338 -4.65 -16.17 -23.53
C ARG A 338 -4.50 -14.92 -22.69
N TYR A 339 -3.35 -14.74 -22.02
CA TYR A 339 -3.01 -13.47 -21.38
C TYR A 339 -2.84 -12.34 -22.40
N ALA A 340 -2.20 -12.62 -23.55
CA ALA A 340 -2.09 -11.65 -24.64
C ALA A 340 -3.48 -11.24 -25.15
N LEU A 341 -4.38 -12.21 -25.36
CA LEU A 341 -5.75 -11.94 -25.78
C LEU A 341 -6.53 -11.11 -24.75
N LEU A 342 -6.44 -11.44 -23.46
CA LEU A 342 -7.05 -10.67 -22.38
C LEU A 342 -6.50 -9.24 -22.32
N LEU A 343 -5.18 -9.08 -22.50
CA LEU A 343 -4.53 -7.78 -22.49
C LEU A 343 -5.00 -6.92 -23.67
N ILE A 344 -5.05 -7.47 -24.88
CA ILE A 344 -5.49 -6.74 -26.08
C ILE A 344 -6.96 -6.31 -25.95
N THR A 345 -7.84 -7.26 -25.58
CA THR A 345 -9.28 -6.96 -25.43
C THR A 345 -9.54 -6.03 -24.26
N GLY A 346 -8.78 -6.17 -23.16
CA GLY A 346 -8.82 -5.27 -22.02
C GLY A 346 -8.36 -3.87 -22.36
N LEU A 347 -7.30 -3.70 -23.16
CA LEU A 347 -6.84 -2.40 -23.63
C LEU A 347 -7.89 -1.71 -24.50
N ILE A 348 -8.57 -2.44 -25.39
CA ILE A 348 -9.66 -1.85 -26.21
C ILE A 348 -10.80 -1.37 -25.31
N ALA A 349 -11.22 -2.17 -24.32
CA ALA A 349 -12.24 -1.78 -23.37
C ALA A 349 -11.83 -0.55 -22.54
N LEU A 350 -10.58 -0.52 -22.07
CA LEU A 350 -10.03 0.60 -21.31
C LEU A 350 -9.94 1.88 -22.17
N LEU A 351 -9.49 1.79 -23.41
CA LEU A 351 -9.41 2.96 -24.32
C LEU A 351 -10.78 3.58 -24.56
N GLY A 352 -11.79 2.75 -24.86
CA GLY A 352 -13.16 3.24 -25.07
C GLY A 352 -13.73 3.86 -23.79
N SER A 353 -13.64 3.16 -22.66
CA SER A 353 -14.19 3.65 -21.38
C SER A 353 -13.46 4.91 -20.88
N SER A 354 -12.13 4.98 -21.04
CA SER A 354 -11.39 6.17 -20.66
C SER A 354 -11.73 7.37 -21.55
N ALA A 355 -11.91 7.18 -22.86
CA ALA A 355 -12.38 8.25 -23.73
C ALA A 355 -13.73 8.80 -23.29
N LEU A 356 -14.70 7.93 -22.96
CA LEU A 356 -16.01 8.36 -22.44
C LEU A 356 -15.89 9.10 -21.10
N ILE A 357 -15.09 8.60 -20.17
CA ILE A 357 -14.89 9.22 -18.86
C ILE A 357 -14.28 10.61 -19.02
N GLU A 358 -13.23 10.76 -19.83
CA GLU A 358 -12.60 12.07 -20.08
C GLU A 358 -13.52 13.05 -20.79
N MET A 359 -14.33 12.59 -21.76
CA MET A 359 -15.33 13.41 -22.42
C MET A 359 -16.43 13.89 -21.45
N ILE A 360 -16.92 13.00 -20.56
CA ILE A 360 -17.90 13.37 -19.52
C ILE A 360 -17.29 14.38 -18.55
N TYR A 361 -16.06 14.10 -18.10
CA TYR A 361 -15.34 14.96 -17.16
C TYR A 361 -15.12 16.36 -17.73
N HIS A 362 -14.63 16.46 -18.98
CA HIS A 362 -14.41 17.71 -19.67
C HIS A 362 -15.71 18.51 -19.82
N ARG A 363 -16.81 17.85 -20.19
CA ARG A 363 -18.12 18.51 -20.35
C ARG A 363 -18.67 19.06 -19.03
N GLN A 364 -18.44 18.37 -17.90
CA GLN A 364 -19.00 18.77 -16.60
C GLN A 364 -18.16 19.79 -15.85
N LEU A 365 -16.84 19.71 -15.92
CA LEU A 365 -15.91 20.48 -15.09
C LEU A 365 -15.11 21.54 -15.85
N GLU A 366 -14.97 21.42 -17.19
CA GLU A 366 -14.19 22.34 -18.00
C GLU A 366 -15.05 23.04 -19.07
N SER A 367 -16.33 23.22 -18.83
CA SER A 367 -17.27 23.85 -19.76
C SER A 367 -16.88 25.29 -20.25
N GLY A 368 -15.88 25.93 -19.61
CA GLY A 368 -15.32 27.22 -20.04
C GLY A 368 -14.12 27.12 -20.98
N GLY A 369 -13.55 25.94 -21.22
CA GLY A 369 -12.30 25.73 -21.96
C GLY A 369 -12.43 25.36 -23.43
N GLY A 370 -13.65 25.35 -23.99
CA GLY A 370 -13.89 24.93 -25.41
C GLY A 370 -14.35 23.46 -25.47
N THR A 371 -14.70 23.02 -26.71
CA THR A 371 -15.23 21.65 -26.93
C THR A 371 -14.15 20.63 -27.28
N SER A 372 -12.90 21.05 -27.49
CA SER A 372 -11.79 20.17 -27.90
C SER A 372 -11.04 19.62 -26.70
N LEU A 373 -11.00 18.29 -26.56
CA LEU A 373 -10.25 17.55 -25.58
C LEU A 373 -9.11 16.79 -26.25
N ARG A 374 -7.88 16.97 -25.79
CA ARG A 374 -6.73 16.21 -26.30
C ARG A 374 -6.59 14.90 -25.52
N PHE A 375 -6.95 13.78 -26.16
CA PHE A 375 -6.88 12.45 -25.59
C PHE A 375 -5.89 11.58 -26.37
N LEU A 376 -4.82 11.09 -25.72
CA LEU A 376 -3.76 10.26 -26.32
C LEU A 376 -3.18 10.83 -27.64
N GLY A 377 -3.08 12.15 -27.75
CA GLY A 377 -2.54 12.82 -28.93
C GLY A 377 -3.55 13.05 -30.04
N GLN A 378 -4.81 12.67 -29.87
CA GLN A 378 -5.91 12.98 -30.79
C GLN A 378 -6.84 14.01 -30.17
N ASP A 379 -7.35 14.94 -30.99
CA ASP A 379 -8.31 15.93 -30.53
C ASP A 379 -9.74 15.38 -30.69
N LEU A 380 -10.36 15.12 -29.53
CA LEU A 380 -11.77 14.70 -29.41
C LEU A 380 -12.63 15.96 -29.23
N ASP A 381 -13.60 16.19 -30.08
CA ASP A 381 -14.60 17.26 -29.92
C ASP A 381 -15.79 16.73 -29.13
N VAL A 382 -15.96 17.22 -27.89
CA VAL A 382 -17.06 16.87 -26.98
C VAL A 382 -18.41 17.38 -27.48
N GLY A 383 -18.42 18.40 -28.40
CA GLY A 383 -19.62 18.89 -29.07
C GLY A 383 -20.11 17.98 -30.19
N ASN A 384 -19.26 17.10 -30.72
CA ASN A 384 -19.58 16.25 -31.86
C ASN A 384 -20.14 14.90 -31.44
N ILE A 385 -21.41 14.59 -31.74
CA ILE A 385 -22.11 13.37 -31.40
C ILE A 385 -21.43 12.12 -32.00
N MET A 386 -20.68 12.25 -33.09
CA MET A 386 -19.96 11.16 -33.73
C MET A 386 -18.85 10.61 -32.80
N HIS A 387 -18.10 11.50 -32.11
CA HIS A 387 -17.05 11.08 -31.18
C HIS A 387 -17.64 10.31 -29.97
N TRP A 388 -18.81 10.72 -29.46
CA TRP A 388 -19.54 9.98 -28.46
C TRP A 388 -19.99 8.59 -28.93
N ALA A 389 -20.53 8.50 -30.14
CA ALA A 389 -20.95 7.25 -30.75
C ALA A 389 -19.77 6.28 -30.95
N VAL A 390 -18.64 6.77 -31.45
CA VAL A 390 -17.42 5.98 -31.63
C VAL A 390 -16.87 5.51 -30.28
N ALA A 391 -16.73 6.40 -29.29
CA ALA A 391 -16.24 6.04 -27.96
C ALA A 391 -17.15 4.99 -27.28
N THR A 392 -18.48 5.16 -27.40
CA THR A 392 -19.45 4.19 -26.87
C THR A 392 -19.35 2.85 -27.59
N LEU A 393 -19.25 2.84 -28.91
CA LEU A 393 -19.09 1.63 -29.70
C LEU A 393 -17.84 0.86 -29.32
N VAL A 394 -16.69 1.56 -29.23
CA VAL A 394 -15.40 0.95 -28.82
C VAL A 394 -15.49 0.38 -27.41
N THR A 395 -16.17 1.08 -26.49
CA THR A 395 -16.39 0.60 -25.13
C THR A 395 -17.21 -0.70 -25.11
N VAL A 396 -18.37 -0.69 -25.77
CA VAL A 396 -19.29 -1.85 -25.79
C VAL A 396 -18.64 -3.05 -26.45
N VAL A 397 -18.02 -2.86 -27.62
CA VAL A 397 -17.31 -3.92 -28.33
C VAL A 397 -16.10 -4.42 -27.51
N GLY A 398 -15.34 -3.50 -26.92
CA GLY A 398 -14.20 -3.84 -26.06
C GLY A 398 -14.63 -4.69 -24.84
N ILE A 399 -15.69 -4.30 -24.14
CA ILE A 399 -16.22 -5.05 -23.00
C ILE A 399 -16.74 -6.42 -23.44
N ALA A 400 -17.45 -6.51 -24.55
CA ALA A 400 -17.96 -7.79 -25.08
C ALA A 400 -16.80 -8.74 -25.46
N LEU A 401 -15.77 -8.24 -26.13
CA LEU A 401 -14.57 -9.00 -26.48
C LEU A 401 -13.78 -9.43 -25.22
N PHE A 402 -13.65 -8.54 -24.26
CA PHE A 402 -12.97 -8.86 -23.00
C PHE A 402 -13.72 -9.95 -22.22
N GLU A 403 -15.05 -9.87 -22.13
CA GLU A 403 -15.84 -10.88 -21.46
C GLU A 403 -15.77 -12.24 -22.17
N TRP A 404 -15.77 -12.26 -23.49
CA TRP A 404 -15.55 -13.47 -24.27
C TRP A 404 -14.17 -14.09 -24.01
N ALA A 405 -13.11 -13.28 -24.05
CA ALA A 405 -11.74 -13.69 -23.75
C ALA A 405 -11.60 -14.19 -22.32
N ARG A 406 -12.23 -13.51 -21.35
CA ARG A 406 -12.25 -13.86 -19.93
C ARG A 406 -12.87 -15.23 -19.68
N ARG A 407 -14.02 -15.52 -20.31
CA ARG A 407 -14.66 -16.84 -20.21
C ARG A 407 -13.77 -17.95 -20.77
N GLY A 408 -13.15 -17.70 -21.91
CA GLY A 408 -12.20 -18.63 -22.51
C GLY A 408 -10.95 -18.86 -21.63
N PHE A 409 -10.44 -17.81 -20.99
CA PHE A 409 -9.34 -17.90 -20.03
C PHE A 409 -9.75 -18.69 -18.79
N ALA A 410 -10.89 -18.37 -18.17
CA ALA A 410 -11.37 -19.03 -16.96
C ALA A 410 -11.56 -20.56 -17.14
N ALA A 411 -12.13 -20.97 -18.26
CA ALA A 411 -12.30 -22.39 -18.59
C ALA A 411 -10.95 -23.12 -18.74
N HIS A 412 -9.94 -22.46 -19.31
CA HIS A 412 -8.61 -23.05 -19.45
C HIS A 412 -7.83 -23.06 -18.13
N TRP A 413 -7.96 -22.00 -17.37
CA TRP A 413 -7.40 -21.88 -16.02
C TRP A 413 -7.91 -23.00 -15.10
N GLY A 414 -9.23 -23.28 -15.11
CA GLY A 414 -9.83 -24.38 -14.35
C GLY A 414 -9.18 -25.74 -14.69
N ARG A 415 -9.02 -26.04 -15.97
CA ARG A 415 -8.36 -27.30 -16.42
C ARG A 415 -6.91 -27.42 -15.93
N ILE A 416 -6.15 -26.31 -15.91
CA ILE A 416 -4.78 -26.33 -15.40
C ILE A 416 -4.77 -26.56 -13.89
N GLN A 417 -5.69 -25.95 -13.15
CA GLN A 417 -5.79 -26.16 -11.70
C GLN A 417 -6.17 -27.61 -11.36
N GLU A 418 -7.14 -28.20 -12.04
CA GLU A 418 -7.51 -29.61 -11.90
C GLU A 418 -6.31 -30.54 -12.16
N PHE A 419 -5.55 -30.29 -13.22
CA PHE A 419 -4.34 -31.04 -13.53
C PHE A 419 -3.29 -30.93 -12.41
N ILE A 420 -3.05 -29.73 -11.89
CA ILE A 420 -2.11 -29.49 -10.79
C ILE A 420 -2.55 -30.24 -9.53
N GLU A 421 -3.84 -30.20 -9.19
CA GLU A 421 -4.39 -30.92 -8.04
C GLU A 421 -4.28 -32.43 -8.17
N GLN A 422 -4.54 -32.98 -9.37
CA GLN A 422 -4.35 -34.41 -9.64
C GLN A 422 -2.89 -34.83 -9.48
N GLN A 423 -1.95 -34.05 -9.98
CA GLN A 423 -0.52 -34.32 -9.81
C GLN A 423 -0.06 -34.26 -8.35
N ILE A 424 -0.61 -33.32 -7.56
CA ILE A 424 -0.29 -33.24 -6.13
C ILE A 424 -0.81 -34.49 -5.40
N LYS A 425 -2.07 -34.89 -5.65
CA LYS A 425 -2.66 -36.08 -5.05
C LYS A 425 -1.91 -37.36 -5.40
N GLN A 426 -1.45 -37.49 -6.66
CA GLN A 426 -0.63 -38.65 -7.07
C GLN A 426 0.70 -38.70 -6.30
N ARG A 427 1.39 -37.56 -6.13
CA ARG A 427 2.63 -37.50 -5.37
C ARG A 427 2.44 -37.78 -3.88
N GLU A 428 1.28 -37.39 -3.30
CA GLU A 428 0.93 -37.72 -1.90
C GLU A 428 0.61 -39.20 -1.69
N THR A 429 0.07 -39.88 -2.73
CA THR A 429 -0.23 -41.33 -2.69
C THR A 429 1.02 -42.18 -2.92
N GLU A 430 2.04 -41.65 -3.58
CA GLU A 430 3.32 -42.31 -3.85
C GLU A 430 4.38 -42.09 -2.72
N ALA A 431 4.14 -41.16 -1.81
CA ALA A 431 5.03 -40.81 -0.69
C ALA A 431 4.59 -41.48 0.62
#